data_67a9e5af7d05eb43b519dacb34a5545f
#
_entry.id   67a9e5af7d05eb43b519dacb34a5545f
#
_cell.length_a   1.000
_cell.length_b   1.000
_cell.length_c   1.000
_cell.angle_alpha   90.00
_cell.angle_beta   90.00
_cell.angle_gamma   90.00
#
_symmetry.space_group_name_H-M   'P 1'
#
loop_
_entity.id
_entity.type
_entity.pdbx_description
1 polymer ?
#
loop_
_entity_poly.entity_id
_entity_poly.type
_entity_poly.pdbx_seq_one_letter_code
_entity_poly.pdbx_strand_id
1 'polypeptide(L)'
;MSIVWIRRDFRIQDNLALAAATENSDSVLLVFIVDPEQVETTASLNQSAFFASAKAFQAHLANENIHLLVLKGTPESQFEKLTAALPEISDLYFNFDERGYGRQRDQQVAHHCQTTLGLKTHAYIDYNLHSANEIKKADGAGYQIFTPYFKRWITLPKPTPVKVSVTSLQEKQMANIEPLHLHQEGLLTSLINEKHDKQLVGQVGEVKALQTLKDFIQSHLAEYDTQRDLPFLDATSHLSRYLRTGEIAIRTIYQAVINEPESEGQQTFIKELAWRDYYNMIYAMNPQQNTQSLRPEFQKIAWRNNHNDFLLWQTGQTGFPIVD
;
A
#
# COMPACT_ATOMS: atom_id res chain seq x y z
N MET A 1 14.94 -16.71 14.09
CA MET A 1 13.53 -16.47 13.63
C MET A 1 13.40 -15.04 13.14
N SER A 2 12.58 -14.81 12.12
CA SER A 2 12.34 -13.48 11.56
C SER A 2 10.86 -13.07 11.64
N ILE A 3 10.60 -11.79 11.93
CA ILE A 3 9.27 -11.19 11.83
C ILE A 3 9.12 -10.60 10.43
N VAL A 4 7.96 -10.82 9.79
CA VAL A 4 7.49 -10.05 8.63
C VAL A 4 6.36 -9.15 9.09
N TRP A 5 6.63 -7.84 9.15
CA TRP A 5 5.66 -6.85 9.58
C TRP A 5 4.81 -6.39 8.41
N ILE A 6 3.61 -6.93 8.31
CA ILE A 6 2.58 -6.57 7.32
C ILE A 6 1.87 -5.29 7.74
N ARG A 7 1.59 -4.37 6.80
CA ARG A 7 0.86 -3.13 7.08
C ARG A 7 -0.19 -2.80 6.03
N ARG A 8 0.21 -2.47 4.81
CA ARG A 8 -0.64 -2.21 3.66
C ARG A 8 -0.08 -2.90 2.41
N ASP A 9 0.28 -4.12 2.58
CA ASP A 9 0.85 -5.04 1.59
C ASP A 9 0.14 -6.41 1.69
N PHE A 10 -1.21 -6.35 1.60
CA PHE A 10 -2.11 -7.47 1.85
C PHE A 10 -2.14 -8.47 0.68
N ARG A 11 -0.98 -9.05 0.37
CA ARG A 11 -0.80 -10.07 -0.65
C ARG A 11 0.34 -11.01 -0.32
N ILE A 12 0.30 -12.21 -0.90
CA ILE A 12 1.40 -13.18 -0.81
C ILE A 12 2.38 -12.94 -1.96
N GLN A 13 1.88 -12.95 -3.22
CA GLN A 13 2.76 -12.87 -4.38
C GLN A 13 3.29 -11.46 -4.61
N ASP A 14 4.52 -11.40 -5.12
CA ASP A 14 5.21 -10.15 -5.43
C ASP A 14 5.34 -9.20 -4.22
N ASN A 15 5.56 -9.74 -3.02
CA ASN A 15 5.81 -9.02 -1.78
C ASN A 15 7.29 -9.14 -1.42
N LEU A 16 8.05 -8.05 -1.55
CA LEU A 16 9.51 -8.06 -1.40
C LEU A 16 9.96 -8.48 -0.01
N ALA A 17 9.36 -7.94 1.03
CA ALA A 17 9.72 -8.27 2.42
C ALA A 17 9.40 -9.73 2.74
N LEU A 18 8.23 -10.22 2.31
CA LEU A 18 7.82 -11.59 2.52
C LEU A 18 8.70 -12.58 1.74
N ALA A 19 9.02 -12.28 0.48
CA ALA A 19 9.91 -13.08 -0.34
C ALA A 19 11.29 -13.21 0.31
N ALA A 20 11.90 -12.08 0.68
CA ALA A 20 13.22 -12.05 1.30
C ALA A 20 13.25 -12.75 2.66
N ALA A 21 12.24 -12.58 3.52
CA ALA A 21 12.15 -13.30 4.78
C ALA A 21 12.01 -14.80 4.57
N THR A 22 11.16 -15.23 3.62
CA THR A 22 10.96 -16.64 3.30
C THR A 22 12.24 -17.29 2.78
N GLU A 23 13.03 -16.57 1.99
CA GLU A 23 14.30 -17.06 1.43
C GLU A 23 15.39 -17.15 2.50
N ASN A 24 15.57 -16.09 3.30
CA ASN A 24 16.76 -15.90 4.13
C ASN A 24 16.59 -16.33 5.60
N SER A 25 15.42 -16.82 6.01
CA SER A 25 15.14 -17.20 7.39
C SER A 25 14.80 -18.69 7.52
N ASP A 26 15.18 -19.29 8.66
CA ASP A 26 14.80 -20.67 9.01
C ASP A 26 13.36 -20.74 9.53
N SER A 27 12.90 -19.67 10.19
CA SER A 27 11.55 -19.57 10.72
C SER A 27 11.01 -18.15 10.55
N VAL A 28 9.72 -18.03 10.18
CA VAL A 28 9.06 -16.77 9.86
C VAL A 28 7.76 -16.61 10.66
N LEU A 29 7.55 -15.42 11.22
CA LEU A 29 6.33 -15.01 11.90
C LEU A 29 5.71 -13.81 11.17
N LEU A 30 4.52 -13.98 10.59
CA LEU A 30 3.78 -12.88 9.97
C LEU A 30 3.00 -12.13 11.04
N VAL A 31 3.19 -10.81 11.09
CA VAL A 31 2.59 -9.94 12.12
C VAL A 31 1.87 -8.76 11.47
N PHE A 32 0.63 -8.52 11.88
CA PHE A 32 -0.11 -7.29 11.59
C PHE A 32 -0.48 -6.59 12.91
N ILE A 33 -0.11 -5.32 13.04
CA ILE A 33 -0.34 -4.54 14.25
C ILE A 33 -1.39 -3.47 13.97
N VAL A 34 -2.48 -3.50 14.71
CA VAL A 34 -3.49 -2.45 14.76
C VAL A 34 -3.03 -1.41 15.77
N ASP A 35 -2.50 -0.31 15.25
CA ASP A 35 -2.10 0.83 16.08
C ASP A 35 -3.33 1.68 16.43
N PRO A 36 -3.69 1.82 17.72
CA PRO A 36 -4.85 2.60 18.15
C PRO A 36 -4.83 4.06 17.71
N GLU A 37 -3.65 4.65 17.52
CA GLU A 37 -3.50 6.04 17.05
C GLU A 37 -3.95 6.23 15.60
N GLN A 38 -4.02 5.15 14.82
CA GLN A 38 -4.46 5.14 13.42
C GLN A 38 -5.91 4.71 13.24
N VAL A 39 -6.61 4.39 14.34
CA VAL A 39 -8.00 3.92 14.30
C VAL A 39 -8.95 5.04 14.69
N GLU A 40 -9.86 5.38 13.79
CA GLU A 40 -10.91 6.36 14.03
C GLU A 40 -11.94 5.80 15.02
N THR A 41 -12.44 6.66 15.93
CA THR A 41 -13.46 6.29 16.91
C THR A 41 -14.77 5.81 16.25
N THR A 42 -15.14 6.46 15.12
CA THR A 42 -16.22 6.01 14.25
C THR A 42 -15.63 5.65 12.90
N ALA A 43 -15.66 4.37 12.58
CA ALA A 43 -15.04 3.87 11.35
C ALA A 43 -15.62 4.56 10.11
N SER A 44 -14.77 5.28 9.38
CA SER A 44 -15.07 5.80 8.04
C SER A 44 -15.19 4.65 7.03
N LEU A 45 -15.72 4.96 5.85
CA LEU A 45 -15.73 4.00 4.72
C LEU A 45 -14.32 3.53 4.37
N ASN A 46 -13.35 4.45 4.39
CA ASN A 46 -11.94 4.14 4.11
C ASN A 46 -11.34 3.19 5.16
N GLN A 47 -11.64 3.40 6.44
CA GLN A 47 -11.20 2.51 7.51
C GLN A 47 -11.84 1.13 7.38
N SER A 48 -13.15 1.08 7.13
CA SER A 48 -13.86 -0.20 6.94
C SER A 48 -13.31 -0.98 5.75
N ALA A 49 -13.06 -0.32 4.62
CA ALA A 49 -12.46 -0.95 3.43
C ALA A 49 -11.03 -1.45 3.71
N PHE A 50 -10.22 -0.67 4.45
CA PHE A 50 -8.87 -1.08 4.84
C PHE A 50 -8.86 -2.35 5.70
N PHE A 51 -9.69 -2.40 6.75
CA PHE A 51 -9.75 -3.59 7.60
C PHE A 51 -10.46 -4.78 6.94
N ALA A 52 -11.35 -4.53 5.97
CA ALA A 52 -11.87 -5.58 5.11
C ALA A 52 -10.78 -6.22 4.25
N SER A 53 -9.86 -5.40 3.68
CA SER A 53 -8.69 -5.89 2.96
C SER A 53 -7.75 -6.69 3.87
N ALA A 54 -7.47 -6.21 5.08
CA ALA A 54 -6.64 -6.93 6.06
C ALA A 54 -7.27 -8.28 6.46
N LYS A 55 -8.60 -8.31 6.68
CA LYS A 55 -9.36 -9.53 6.98
C LYS A 55 -9.36 -10.51 5.80
N ALA A 56 -9.51 -10.01 4.57
CA ALA A 56 -9.45 -10.84 3.37
C ALA A 56 -8.05 -11.47 3.22
N PHE A 57 -6.99 -10.73 3.51
CA PHE A 57 -5.62 -11.24 3.53
C PHE A 57 -5.43 -12.32 4.60
N GLN A 58 -5.92 -12.09 5.83
CA GLN A 58 -5.88 -13.10 6.90
C GLN A 58 -6.59 -14.39 6.47
N ALA A 59 -7.76 -14.28 5.84
CA ALA A 59 -8.50 -15.44 5.32
C ALA A 59 -7.76 -16.13 4.17
N HIS A 60 -7.13 -15.36 3.27
CA HIS A 60 -6.31 -15.90 2.18
C HIS A 60 -5.13 -16.71 2.72
N LEU A 61 -4.40 -16.18 3.70
CA LEU A 61 -3.31 -16.89 4.38
C LEU A 61 -3.82 -18.18 5.07
N ALA A 62 -4.95 -18.10 5.76
CA ALA A 62 -5.54 -19.26 6.42
C ALA A 62 -5.93 -20.38 5.44
N ASN A 63 -6.42 -20.04 4.24
CA ASN A 63 -6.69 -21.01 3.16
C ASN A 63 -5.41 -21.70 2.66
N GLU A 64 -4.27 -21.02 2.75
CA GLU A 64 -2.95 -21.58 2.48
C GLU A 64 -2.31 -22.23 3.73
N ASN A 65 -3.06 -22.42 4.82
CA ASN A 65 -2.55 -22.90 6.11
C ASN A 65 -1.38 -22.05 6.66
N ILE A 66 -1.42 -20.74 6.45
CA ILE A 66 -0.45 -19.77 6.97
C ILE A 66 -1.13 -18.89 8.02
N HIS A 67 -0.45 -18.65 9.15
CA HIS A 67 -0.98 -17.86 10.25
C HIS A 67 -0.54 -16.40 10.16
N LEU A 68 -1.49 -15.48 10.41
CA LEU A 68 -1.21 -14.06 10.62
C LEU A 68 -1.48 -13.71 12.09
N LEU A 69 -0.44 -13.34 12.81
CA LEU A 69 -0.57 -12.84 14.17
C LEU A 69 -1.08 -11.40 14.13
N VAL A 70 -2.31 -11.17 14.59
CA VAL A 70 -2.93 -9.84 14.67
C VAL A 70 -2.78 -9.32 16.10
N LEU A 71 -2.14 -8.16 16.24
CA LEU A 71 -1.85 -7.51 17.53
C LEU A 71 -2.54 -6.15 17.62
N LYS A 72 -2.69 -5.63 18.85
CA LYS A 72 -3.22 -4.29 19.11
C LYS A 72 -2.27 -3.52 20.02
N GLY A 73 -1.85 -2.35 19.60
CA GLY A 73 -0.94 -1.46 20.33
C GLY A 73 0.02 -0.72 19.41
N THR A 74 0.94 0.05 20.00
CA THR A 74 2.02 0.66 19.22
C THR A 74 2.99 -0.40 18.72
N PRO A 75 3.55 -0.26 17.50
CA PRO A 75 4.46 -1.27 16.95
C PRO A 75 5.64 -1.57 17.85
N GLU A 76 6.27 -0.54 18.44
CA GLU A 76 7.41 -0.69 19.35
C GLU A 76 7.05 -1.59 20.54
N SER A 77 5.95 -1.29 21.24
CA SER A 77 5.50 -2.07 22.39
C SER A 77 5.15 -3.52 22.01
N GLN A 78 4.61 -3.75 20.81
CA GLN A 78 4.28 -5.11 20.38
C GLN A 78 5.55 -5.90 20.02
N PHE A 79 6.56 -5.28 19.41
CA PHE A 79 7.84 -5.93 19.14
C PHE A 79 8.61 -6.22 20.43
N GLU A 80 8.57 -5.36 21.46
CA GLU A 80 9.11 -5.65 22.80
C GLU A 80 8.48 -6.92 23.39
N LYS A 81 7.14 -7.03 23.34
CA LYS A 81 6.44 -8.21 23.84
C LYS A 81 6.79 -9.48 23.05
N LEU A 82 6.89 -9.38 21.73
CA LEU A 82 7.25 -10.51 20.87
C LEU A 82 8.67 -10.98 21.14
N THR A 83 9.64 -10.08 21.23
CA THR A 83 11.04 -10.46 21.50
C THR A 83 11.25 -10.98 22.93
N ALA A 84 10.45 -10.50 23.89
CA ALA A 84 10.46 -11.05 25.25
C ALA A 84 9.86 -12.47 25.30
N ALA A 85 8.81 -12.74 24.52
CA ALA A 85 8.18 -14.06 24.44
C ALA A 85 8.96 -15.06 23.57
N LEU A 86 9.68 -14.57 22.55
CA LEU A 86 10.43 -15.35 21.56
C LEU A 86 11.85 -14.76 21.42
N PRO A 87 12.77 -15.07 22.34
CA PRO A 87 14.13 -14.51 22.33
C PRO A 87 14.96 -14.88 21.10
N GLU A 88 14.55 -15.89 20.33
CA GLU A 88 15.18 -16.29 19.07
C GLU A 88 14.88 -15.37 17.90
N ILE A 89 14.01 -14.37 18.05
CA ILE A 89 13.76 -13.35 17.01
C ILE A 89 15.03 -12.50 16.84
N SER A 90 15.57 -12.47 15.63
CA SER A 90 16.80 -11.75 15.28
C SER A 90 16.61 -10.70 14.18
N ASP A 91 15.56 -10.83 13.38
CA ASP A 91 15.39 -10.02 12.17
C ASP A 91 13.93 -9.52 12.03
N LEU A 92 13.79 -8.30 11.49
CA LEU A 92 12.53 -7.67 11.14
C LEU A 92 12.52 -7.28 9.67
N TYR A 93 11.62 -7.86 8.87
CA TYR A 93 11.40 -7.58 7.45
C TYR A 93 10.13 -6.77 7.26
N PHE A 94 10.19 -5.73 6.40
CA PHE A 94 9.02 -4.93 6.08
C PHE A 94 9.17 -4.12 4.79
N ASN A 95 8.04 -3.73 4.19
CA ASN A 95 7.99 -2.88 2.99
C ASN A 95 7.87 -1.41 3.40
N PHE A 96 8.95 -0.65 3.29
CA PHE A 96 9.10 0.72 3.81
C PHE A 96 8.18 1.73 3.14
N ASP A 97 7.53 2.58 3.93
CA ASP A 97 6.78 3.73 3.46
C ASP A 97 7.70 4.94 3.26
N GLU A 98 7.73 5.50 2.04
CA GLU A 98 8.64 6.59 1.69
C GLU A 98 8.14 7.99 2.10
N ARG A 99 6.90 8.12 2.60
CA ARG A 99 6.25 9.41 2.83
C ARG A 99 5.30 9.43 4.03
N GLY A 100 5.02 10.68 4.48
CA GLY A 100 4.01 10.96 5.49
C GLY A 100 4.27 10.25 6.82
N TYR A 101 3.18 9.97 7.54
CA TYR A 101 3.21 9.25 8.82
C TYR A 101 3.90 7.89 8.70
N GLY A 102 3.63 7.13 7.64
CA GLY A 102 4.22 5.82 7.43
C GLY A 102 5.74 5.83 7.44
N ARG A 103 6.37 6.84 6.78
CA ARG A 103 7.83 7.01 6.79
C ARG A 103 8.37 7.26 8.21
N GLN A 104 7.73 8.15 8.95
CA GLN A 104 8.17 8.50 10.31
C GLN A 104 8.04 7.29 11.23
N ARG A 105 6.90 6.62 11.23
CA ARG A 105 6.66 5.38 11.96
C ARG A 105 7.71 4.32 11.62
N ASP A 106 7.92 4.04 10.34
CA ASP A 106 8.85 2.98 9.91
C ASP A 106 10.29 3.28 10.33
N GLN A 107 10.71 4.55 10.27
CA GLN A 107 12.04 4.96 10.74
C GLN A 107 12.17 4.84 12.26
N GLN A 108 11.16 5.24 13.02
CA GLN A 108 11.15 5.13 14.48
C GLN A 108 11.17 3.67 14.93
N VAL A 109 10.31 2.84 14.35
CA VAL A 109 10.25 1.40 14.65
C VAL A 109 11.56 0.70 14.29
N ALA A 110 12.11 0.98 13.09
CA ALA A 110 13.39 0.37 12.70
C ALA A 110 14.52 0.77 13.65
N HIS A 111 14.60 2.05 14.03
CA HIS A 111 15.58 2.52 15.01
C HIS A 111 15.41 1.85 16.37
N HIS A 112 14.19 1.80 16.89
CA HIS A 112 13.89 1.12 18.16
C HIS A 112 14.26 -0.37 18.13
N CYS A 113 13.86 -1.08 17.08
CA CYS A 113 14.20 -2.49 16.91
C CYS A 113 15.72 -2.73 16.88
N GLN A 114 16.48 -1.86 16.21
CA GLN A 114 17.93 -1.97 16.12
C GLN A 114 18.63 -1.63 17.44
N THR A 115 18.26 -0.53 18.07
CA THR A 115 19.01 0.02 19.22
C THR A 115 18.58 -0.57 20.56
N THR A 116 17.30 -0.92 20.71
CA THR A 116 16.73 -1.40 21.98
C THR A 116 16.58 -2.92 21.99
N LEU A 117 16.11 -3.50 20.87
CA LEU A 117 15.83 -4.94 20.79
C LEU A 117 16.97 -5.74 20.12
N GLY A 118 17.97 -5.08 19.54
CA GLY A 118 19.10 -5.74 18.89
C GLY A 118 18.75 -6.48 17.58
N LEU A 119 17.58 -6.18 16.98
CA LEU A 119 17.14 -6.83 15.75
C LEU A 119 17.83 -6.22 14.52
N LYS A 120 18.12 -7.06 13.53
CA LYS A 120 18.46 -6.58 12.19
C LYS A 120 17.18 -6.19 11.45
N THR A 121 17.16 -5.02 10.82
CA THR A 121 15.99 -4.56 10.06
C THR A 121 16.27 -4.57 8.57
N HIS A 122 15.34 -5.12 7.80
CA HIS A 122 15.37 -5.29 6.35
C HIS A 122 14.17 -4.56 5.74
N ALA A 123 14.40 -3.37 5.20
CA ALA A 123 13.38 -2.49 4.64
C ALA A 123 13.44 -2.50 3.11
N TYR A 124 12.30 -2.70 2.45
CA TYR A 124 12.18 -2.80 0.99
C TYR A 124 11.27 -1.72 0.43
N ILE A 125 11.60 -1.19 -0.74
CA ILE A 125 10.72 -0.28 -1.49
C ILE A 125 9.83 -1.14 -2.40
N ASP A 126 8.57 -1.27 -2.02
CA ASP A 126 7.65 -2.22 -2.62
C ASP A 126 6.45 -1.55 -3.34
N TYR A 127 6.12 -0.33 -2.94
CA TYR A 127 4.90 0.34 -3.38
C TYR A 127 5.00 1.05 -4.72
N ASN A 128 6.20 1.31 -5.22
CA ASN A 128 6.47 2.06 -6.44
C ASN A 128 7.41 1.28 -7.35
N LEU A 129 7.42 1.60 -8.66
CA LEU A 129 8.38 1.04 -9.61
C LEU A 129 9.76 1.65 -9.40
N HIS A 130 9.80 2.94 -9.04
CA HIS A 130 11.02 3.63 -8.66
C HIS A 130 10.83 4.34 -7.32
N SER A 131 11.83 4.23 -6.45
CA SER A 131 11.79 4.93 -5.17
C SER A 131 11.79 6.45 -5.38
N ALA A 132 11.27 7.17 -4.36
CA ALA A 132 11.21 8.62 -4.39
C ALA A 132 12.58 9.31 -4.59
N ASN A 133 13.67 8.64 -4.21
CA ASN A 133 15.04 9.16 -4.28
C ASN A 133 15.84 8.67 -5.49
N GLU A 134 15.27 7.80 -6.32
CA GLU A 134 15.99 7.16 -7.43
C GLU A 134 16.08 8.06 -8.66
N ILE A 135 15.01 8.79 -8.99
CA ILE A 135 14.96 9.63 -10.18
C ILE A 135 15.16 11.10 -9.80
N LYS A 136 16.36 11.58 -10.02
CA LYS A 136 16.79 12.96 -9.71
C LYS A 136 17.40 13.64 -10.91
N LYS A 137 17.43 14.97 -10.89
CA LYS A 137 18.21 15.79 -11.81
C LYS A 137 19.73 15.63 -11.55
N ALA A 138 20.54 16.15 -12.45
CA ALA A 138 22.00 16.11 -12.31
C ALA A 138 22.51 16.85 -11.05
N ASP A 139 21.80 17.85 -10.58
CA ASP A 139 22.08 18.59 -9.34
C ASP A 139 21.59 17.89 -8.06
N GLY A 140 21.04 16.69 -8.18
CA GLY A 140 20.46 15.92 -7.07
C GLY A 140 19.04 16.33 -6.65
N ALA A 141 18.48 17.40 -7.22
CA ALA A 141 17.14 17.85 -6.91
C ALA A 141 16.07 16.96 -7.58
N GLY A 142 14.87 16.92 -6.98
CA GLY A 142 13.70 16.31 -7.57
C GLY A 142 13.17 17.09 -8.78
N TYR A 143 12.48 16.39 -9.67
CA TYR A 143 11.78 17.00 -10.78
C TYR A 143 10.52 17.72 -10.28
N GLN A 144 10.31 18.96 -10.74
CA GLN A 144 9.10 19.75 -10.44
C GLN A 144 8.04 19.67 -11.54
N ILE A 145 8.40 19.10 -12.69
CA ILE A 145 7.54 18.97 -13.88
C ILE A 145 7.57 17.51 -14.31
N PHE A 146 6.38 16.96 -14.61
CA PHE A 146 6.23 15.55 -14.96
C PHE A 146 6.94 15.15 -16.25
N THR A 147 6.83 15.94 -17.32
CA THR A 147 7.36 15.55 -18.64
C THR A 147 8.86 15.19 -18.61
N PRO A 148 9.77 16.00 -18.04
CA PRO A 148 11.17 15.62 -17.94
C PRO A 148 11.40 14.45 -16.97
N TYR A 149 10.59 14.30 -15.91
CA TYR A 149 10.61 13.14 -15.04
C TYR A 149 10.26 11.88 -15.82
N PHE A 150 9.15 11.88 -16.56
CA PHE A 150 8.69 10.73 -17.34
C PHE A 150 9.70 10.31 -18.41
N LYS A 151 10.33 11.27 -19.11
CA LYS A 151 11.41 10.97 -20.07
C LYS A 151 12.57 10.20 -19.45
N ARG A 152 12.91 10.49 -18.19
CA ARG A 152 13.92 9.75 -17.44
C ARG A 152 13.37 8.43 -16.92
N TRP A 153 12.16 8.44 -16.35
CA TRP A 153 11.50 7.29 -15.77
C TRP A 153 11.37 6.14 -16.78
N ILE A 154 10.93 6.41 -18.01
CA ILE A 154 10.70 5.38 -19.02
C ILE A 154 11.98 4.68 -19.49
N THR A 155 13.13 5.35 -19.42
CA THR A 155 14.43 4.78 -19.83
C THR A 155 15.08 3.90 -18.78
N LEU A 156 14.61 3.95 -17.52
CA LEU A 156 15.18 3.12 -16.47
C LEU A 156 14.56 1.72 -16.48
N PRO A 157 15.33 0.67 -16.18
CA PRO A 157 14.79 -0.67 -16.06
C PRO A 157 13.77 -0.72 -14.92
N LYS A 158 12.67 -1.44 -15.14
CA LYS A 158 11.65 -1.63 -14.10
C LYS A 158 11.92 -2.94 -13.35
N PRO A 159 11.73 -2.95 -12.02
CA PRO A 159 11.86 -4.18 -11.25
C PRO A 159 10.80 -5.19 -11.68
N THR A 160 11.18 -6.46 -11.77
CA THR A 160 10.29 -7.56 -12.10
C THR A 160 9.54 -8.07 -10.86
N PRO A 161 8.35 -8.66 -11.01
CA PRO A 161 7.66 -9.33 -9.93
C PRO A 161 8.52 -10.43 -9.27
N VAL A 162 8.46 -10.51 -7.94
CA VAL A 162 9.12 -11.56 -7.17
C VAL A 162 8.16 -12.69 -6.83
N LYS A 163 8.65 -13.92 -6.86
CA LYS A 163 7.85 -15.08 -6.51
C LYS A 163 8.05 -15.42 -5.03
N VAL A 164 6.96 -15.55 -4.28
CA VAL A 164 6.96 -16.10 -2.93
C VAL A 164 6.62 -17.59 -3.00
N SER A 165 7.48 -18.44 -2.46
CA SER A 165 7.19 -19.86 -2.34
C SER A 165 6.21 -20.10 -1.18
N VAL A 166 4.96 -20.37 -1.47
CA VAL A 166 3.93 -20.68 -0.47
C VAL A 166 4.33 -21.92 0.33
N THR A 167 4.83 -22.99 -0.34
CA THR A 167 5.30 -24.19 0.33
C THR A 167 6.43 -23.91 1.32
N SER A 168 7.43 -23.13 0.91
CA SER A 168 8.53 -22.75 1.80
C SER A 168 8.04 -21.89 2.97
N LEU A 169 7.07 -21.00 2.75
CA LEU A 169 6.47 -20.21 3.81
C LEU A 169 5.67 -21.07 4.79
N GLN A 170 4.92 -22.07 4.31
CA GLN A 170 4.22 -23.05 5.14
C GLN A 170 5.18 -23.87 6.02
N GLU A 171 6.29 -24.30 5.45
CA GLU A 171 7.32 -25.08 6.18
C GLU A 171 8.05 -24.23 7.23
N LYS A 172 8.28 -22.95 6.95
CA LYS A 172 9.07 -22.04 7.79
C LYS A 172 8.24 -21.22 8.77
N GLN A 173 6.91 -21.15 8.60
CA GLN A 173 6.09 -20.39 9.53
C GLN A 173 6.13 -20.95 10.94
N MET A 174 6.00 -20.11 11.94
CA MET A 174 5.76 -20.55 13.31
C MET A 174 4.41 -21.25 13.39
N ALA A 175 4.43 -22.57 13.59
CA ALA A 175 3.24 -23.42 13.48
C ALA A 175 2.17 -23.14 14.56
N ASN A 176 2.57 -22.67 15.74
CA ASN A 176 1.64 -22.42 16.83
C ASN A 176 1.90 -21.06 17.49
N ILE A 177 0.99 -20.12 17.28
CA ILE A 177 1.00 -18.77 17.85
C ILE A 177 0.14 -18.64 19.12
N GLU A 178 -0.67 -19.66 19.48
CA GLU A 178 -1.57 -19.63 20.62
C GLU A 178 -0.83 -19.42 21.95
N PRO A 179 0.33 -20.07 22.23
CA PRO A 179 1.05 -19.88 23.48
C PRO A 179 1.49 -18.45 23.74
N LEU A 180 1.54 -17.60 22.69
CA LEU A 180 1.91 -16.20 22.86
C LEU A 180 0.85 -15.39 23.59
N HIS A 181 -0.42 -15.83 23.60
CA HIS A 181 -1.57 -15.10 24.17
C HIS A 181 -1.68 -13.63 23.72
N LEU A 182 -1.04 -13.28 22.61
CA LEU A 182 -0.97 -11.92 22.07
C LEU A 182 -1.97 -11.68 20.92
N HIS A 183 -2.39 -12.78 20.26
CA HIS A 183 -3.31 -12.69 19.14
C HIS A 183 -4.67 -12.12 19.54
N GLN A 184 -5.16 -11.17 18.74
CA GLN A 184 -6.45 -10.49 18.95
C GLN A 184 -7.49 -11.05 17.98
N GLU A 185 -8.10 -12.16 18.35
CA GLU A 185 -9.15 -12.78 17.56
C GLU A 185 -10.34 -11.82 17.35
N GLY A 186 -10.89 -11.80 16.14
CA GLY A 186 -12.04 -10.95 15.79
C GLY A 186 -11.77 -9.45 15.70
N LEU A 187 -10.58 -8.96 16.06
CA LEU A 187 -10.24 -7.53 16.07
C LEU A 187 -10.48 -6.88 14.70
N LEU A 188 -10.02 -7.48 13.61
CA LEU A 188 -10.20 -6.91 12.26
C LEU A 188 -11.69 -6.74 11.92
N THR A 189 -12.53 -7.71 12.30
CA THR A 189 -13.98 -7.64 12.08
C THR A 189 -14.61 -6.51 12.87
N SER A 190 -14.21 -6.28 14.12
CA SER A 190 -14.75 -5.23 14.98
C SER A 190 -14.46 -3.80 14.49
N LEU A 191 -13.47 -3.65 13.60
CA LEU A 191 -13.06 -2.36 13.03
C LEU A 191 -13.77 -2.03 11.70
N ILE A 192 -14.64 -2.92 11.22
CA ILE A 192 -15.46 -2.72 10.02
C ILE A 192 -16.84 -2.26 10.46
N ASN A 193 -17.30 -1.11 9.96
CA ASN A 193 -18.64 -0.63 10.23
C ASN A 193 -19.67 -1.36 9.35
N GLU A 194 -20.53 -2.15 9.95
CA GLU A 194 -21.55 -2.97 9.27
C GLU A 194 -22.61 -2.15 8.51
N LYS A 195 -22.72 -0.84 8.80
CA LYS A 195 -23.64 0.08 8.10
C LYS A 195 -23.12 0.53 6.75
N HIS A 196 -21.82 0.32 6.48
CA HIS A 196 -21.25 0.66 5.19
C HIS A 196 -21.70 -0.32 4.10
N ASP A 197 -21.83 0.19 2.88
CA ASP A 197 -22.22 -0.61 1.72
C ASP A 197 -21.27 -1.81 1.56
N LYS A 198 -21.85 -3.01 1.65
CA LYS A 198 -21.12 -4.28 1.54
C LYS A 198 -20.48 -4.47 0.16
N GLN A 199 -21.07 -3.91 -0.91
CA GLN A 199 -20.48 -3.99 -2.25
C GLN A 199 -19.21 -3.15 -2.32
N LEU A 200 -19.21 -1.95 -1.73
CA LEU A 200 -18.01 -1.09 -1.71
C LEU A 200 -16.92 -1.66 -0.81
N VAL A 201 -17.27 -2.18 0.36
CA VAL A 201 -16.32 -2.75 1.32
C VAL A 201 -15.83 -4.13 0.88
N GLY A 202 -16.68 -4.95 0.25
CA GLY A 202 -16.41 -6.36 -0.08
C GLY A 202 -15.59 -6.59 -1.36
N GLN A 203 -15.26 -5.55 -2.13
CA GLN A 203 -14.40 -5.68 -3.31
C GLN A 203 -12.92 -5.67 -2.90
N VAL A 204 -12.47 -6.68 -2.18
CA VAL A 204 -11.15 -6.75 -1.53
C VAL A 204 -10.46 -8.09 -1.79
N GLY A 205 -9.16 -8.14 -1.54
CA GLY A 205 -8.31 -9.34 -1.61
C GLY A 205 -7.49 -9.44 -2.89
N GLU A 206 -6.36 -10.14 -2.78
CA GLU A 206 -5.37 -10.34 -3.86
C GLU A 206 -6.02 -10.95 -5.11
N VAL A 207 -6.85 -11.98 -4.93
CA VAL A 207 -7.53 -12.66 -6.05
C VAL A 207 -8.46 -11.70 -6.80
N LYS A 208 -9.20 -10.86 -6.07
CA LYS A 208 -10.09 -9.86 -6.68
C LYS A 208 -9.30 -8.78 -7.41
N ALA A 209 -8.19 -8.34 -6.83
CA ALA A 209 -7.30 -7.35 -7.45
C ALA A 209 -6.71 -7.86 -8.77
N LEU A 210 -6.26 -9.12 -8.81
CA LEU A 210 -5.75 -9.77 -10.01
C LEU A 210 -6.85 -9.96 -11.08
N GLN A 211 -8.06 -10.32 -10.66
CA GLN A 211 -9.19 -10.40 -11.59
C GLN A 211 -9.53 -9.04 -12.17
N THR A 212 -9.55 -7.97 -11.35
CA THR A 212 -9.80 -6.61 -11.82
C THR A 212 -8.74 -6.14 -12.83
N LEU A 213 -7.47 -6.46 -12.60
CA LEU A 213 -6.40 -6.18 -13.56
C LEU A 213 -6.63 -6.92 -14.88
N LYS A 214 -6.97 -8.21 -14.81
CA LYS A 214 -7.24 -9.03 -16.01
C LYS A 214 -8.41 -8.47 -16.82
N ASP A 215 -9.51 -8.14 -16.16
CA ASP A 215 -10.72 -7.59 -16.80
C ASP A 215 -10.41 -6.25 -17.48
N PHE A 216 -9.65 -5.37 -16.81
CA PHE A 216 -9.20 -4.11 -17.39
C PHE A 216 -8.32 -4.31 -18.62
N ILE A 217 -7.34 -5.20 -18.57
CA ILE A 217 -6.45 -5.48 -19.70
C ILE A 217 -7.27 -5.98 -20.90
N GLN A 218 -8.16 -6.93 -20.67
CA GLN A 218 -8.94 -7.55 -21.75
C GLN A 218 -9.96 -6.61 -22.41
N SER A 219 -10.54 -5.70 -21.63
CA SER A 219 -11.70 -4.92 -22.09
C SER A 219 -11.40 -3.46 -22.40
N HIS A 220 -10.37 -2.85 -21.78
CA HIS A 220 -10.20 -1.40 -21.77
C HIS A 220 -8.79 -0.90 -22.07
N LEU A 221 -7.74 -1.72 -21.87
CA LEU A 221 -6.36 -1.26 -21.98
C LEU A 221 -6.03 -0.68 -23.35
N ALA A 222 -6.47 -1.34 -24.42
CA ALA A 222 -6.13 -0.94 -25.80
C ALA A 222 -6.66 0.46 -26.18
N GLU A 223 -7.82 0.83 -25.65
CA GLU A 223 -8.52 2.09 -25.94
C GLU A 223 -8.55 3.04 -24.72
N TYR A 224 -7.71 2.78 -23.72
CA TYR A 224 -7.69 3.53 -22.47
C TYR A 224 -7.45 5.03 -22.67
N ASP A 225 -6.63 5.42 -23.64
CA ASP A 225 -6.31 6.81 -23.97
C ASP A 225 -7.55 7.62 -24.40
N THR A 226 -8.49 7.00 -25.11
CA THR A 226 -9.69 7.65 -25.64
C THR A 226 -10.90 7.52 -24.70
N GLN A 227 -10.99 6.44 -23.92
CA GLN A 227 -12.18 6.14 -23.12
C GLN A 227 -12.09 6.65 -21.67
N ARG A 228 -10.89 6.81 -21.11
CA ARG A 228 -10.69 7.16 -19.68
C ARG A 228 -11.32 8.49 -19.27
N ASP A 229 -11.45 9.43 -20.21
CA ASP A 229 -11.97 10.77 -19.96
C ASP A 229 -13.48 10.88 -20.21
N LEU A 230 -14.15 9.78 -20.51
CA LEU A 230 -15.60 9.71 -20.76
C LEU A 230 -16.32 9.18 -19.51
N PRO A 231 -16.89 10.04 -18.64
CA PRO A 231 -17.42 9.62 -17.33
C PRO A 231 -18.56 8.60 -17.38
N PHE A 232 -19.27 8.52 -18.51
CA PHE A 232 -20.36 7.56 -18.71
C PHE A 232 -19.87 6.14 -19.07
N LEU A 233 -18.59 5.99 -19.38
CA LEU A 233 -17.96 4.69 -19.61
C LEU A 233 -17.25 4.22 -18.35
N ASP A 234 -17.46 2.97 -17.99
CA ASP A 234 -16.68 2.32 -16.95
C ASP A 234 -15.38 1.73 -17.50
N ALA A 235 -14.51 2.61 -18.01
CA ALA A 235 -13.31 2.26 -18.77
C ALA A 235 -12.00 2.51 -18.01
N THR A 236 -12.05 2.79 -16.70
CA THR A 236 -10.86 2.93 -15.87
C THR A 236 -10.47 1.61 -15.22
N SER A 237 -9.22 1.53 -14.73
CA SER A 237 -8.70 0.26 -14.20
C SER A 237 -9.24 -0.13 -12.83
N HIS A 238 -9.79 0.80 -12.06
CA HIS A 238 -10.19 0.63 -10.65
C HIS A 238 -9.11 0.05 -9.71
N LEU A 239 -7.85 0.03 -10.14
CA LEU A 239 -6.74 -0.58 -9.40
C LEU A 239 -6.23 0.28 -8.24
N SER A 240 -6.59 1.57 -8.16
CA SER A 240 -6.08 2.49 -7.15
C SER A 240 -6.37 2.04 -5.72
N ARG A 241 -7.54 1.45 -5.47
CA ARG A 241 -7.90 0.89 -4.16
C ARG A 241 -6.97 -0.25 -3.73
N TYR A 242 -6.68 -1.17 -4.64
CA TYR A 242 -5.82 -2.33 -4.39
C TYR A 242 -4.35 -1.94 -4.25
N LEU A 243 -3.91 -0.95 -5.02
CA LEU A 243 -2.57 -0.36 -4.85
C LEU A 243 -2.41 0.38 -3.52
N ARG A 244 -3.49 0.96 -2.98
CA ARG A 244 -3.46 1.65 -1.68
C ARG A 244 -3.27 0.67 -0.52
N THR A 245 -3.92 -0.48 -0.56
CA THR A 245 -3.88 -1.53 0.46
C THR A 245 -2.81 -2.58 0.18
N GLY A 246 -2.18 -2.51 -1.01
CA GLY A 246 -1.15 -3.45 -1.42
C GLY A 246 -1.65 -4.86 -1.71
N GLU A 247 -2.91 -5.00 -2.08
CA GLU A 247 -3.51 -6.26 -2.51
C GLU A 247 -3.03 -6.71 -3.90
N ILE A 248 -2.38 -5.80 -4.63
CA ILE A 248 -1.66 -6.07 -5.88
C ILE A 248 -0.38 -5.24 -5.91
N ALA A 249 0.70 -5.82 -6.41
CA ALA A 249 1.96 -5.12 -6.58
C ALA A 249 1.96 -4.29 -7.87
N ILE A 250 2.62 -3.14 -7.81
CA ILE A 250 2.80 -2.27 -8.98
C ILE A 250 3.63 -2.95 -10.08
N ARG A 251 4.61 -3.82 -9.70
CA ARG A 251 5.42 -4.60 -10.63
C ARG A 251 4.58 -5.60 -11.42
N THR A 252 3.66 -6.28 -10.75
CA THR A 252 2.70 -7.22 -11.37
C THR A 252 1.83 -6.49 -12.39
N ILE A 253 1.31 -5.29 -12.06
CA ILE A 253 0.51 -4.49 -12.99
C ILE A 253 1.35 -4.07 -14.19
N TYR A 254 2.54 -3.50 -13.95
CA TYR A 254 3.43 -3.05 -15.03
C TYR A 254 3.80 -4.19 -15.97
N GLN A 255 4.21 -5.34 -15.40
CA GLN A 255 4.59 -6.52 -16.20
C GLN A 255 3.41 -7.06 -17.02
N ALA A 256 2.20 -7.12 -16.44
CA ALA A 256 1.01 -7.56 -17.16
C ALA A 256 0.69 -6.62 -18.33
N VAL A 257 0.79 -5.31 -18.11
CA VAL A 257 0.50 -4.30 -19.15
C VAL A 257 1.52 -4.34 -20.29
N ILE A 258 2.83 -4.44 -20.01
CA ILE A 258 3.85 -4.46 -21.08
C ILE A 258 3.89 -5.77 -21.87
N ASN A 259 3.28 -6.83 -21.38
CA ASN A 259 3.16 -8.09 -22.11
C ASN A 259 2.04 -8.08 -23.16
N GLU A 260 1.17 -7.07 -23.13
CA GLU A 260 0.12 -6.89 -24.15
C GLU A 260 0.65 -6.21 -25.41
N PRO A 261 -0.04 -6.36 -26.56
CA PRO A 261 0.32 -5.66 -27.76
C PRO A 261 0.39 -4.13 -27.56
N GLU A 262 1.37 -3.51 -28.19
CA GLU A 262 1.55 -2.06 -28.11
C GLU A 262 0.35 -1.30 -28.64
N SER A 263 -0.15 -0.33 -27.86
CA SER A 263 -1.27 0.57 -28.21
C SER A 263 -1.11 1.93 -27.52
N GLU A 264 -1.81 2.95 -28.01
CA GLU A 264 -1.83 4.28 -27.37
C GLU A 264 -2.44 4.19 -25.95
N GLY A 265 -3.44 3.35 -25.76
CA GLY A 265 -4.04 3.09 -24.45
C GLY A 265 -3.04 2.49 -23.47
N GLN A 266 -2.25 1.47 -23.90
CA GLN A 266 -1.18 0.90 -23.10
C GLN A 266 -0.14 1.95 -22.68
N GLN A 267 0.34 2.76 -23.65
CA GLN A 267 1.34 3.80 -23.36
C GLN A 267 0.78 4.87 -22.42
N THR A 268 -0.49 5.23 -22.57
CA THR A 268 -1.18 6.17 -21.69
C THR A 268 -1.31 5.60 -20.27
N PHE A 269 -1.67 4.33 -20.14
CA PHE A 269 -1.76 3.70 -18.82
C PHE A 269 -0.38 3.60 -18.13
N ILE A 270 0.68 3.30 -18.88
CA ILE A 270 2.07 3.32 -18.35
C ILE A 270 2.43 4.72 -17.82
N LYS A 271 1.98 5.80 -18.48
CA LYS A 271 2.18 7.17 -17.97
C LYS A 271 1.47 7.39 -16.64
N GLU A 272 0.28 6.79 -16.42
CA GLU A 272 -0.41 6.90 -15.12
C GLU A 272 0.38 6.19 -14.00
N LEU A 273 1.04 5.07 -14.28
CA LEU A 273 1.94 4.44 -13.32
C LEU A 273 3.16 5.33 -13.02
N ALA A 274 3.69 6.02 -14.02
CA ALA A 274 4.76 6.99 -13.82
C ALA A 274 4.29 8.24 -13.04
N TRP A 275 3.05 8.71 -13.23
CA TRP A 275 2.45 9.78 -12.43
C TRP A 275 2.38 9.40 -10.96
N ARG A 276 2.05 8.14 -10.65
CA ARG A 276 2.02 7.64 -9.28
C ARG A 276 3.40 7.72 -8.61
N ASP A 277 4.47 7.30 -9.29
CA ASP A 277 5.84 7.40 -8.80
C ASP A 277 6.29 8.87 -8.69
N TYR A 278 5.91 9.72 -9.64
CA TYR A 278 6.21 11.15 -9.63
C TYR A 278 5.60 11.85 -8.41
N TYR A 279 4.32 11.61 -8.12
CA TYR A 279 3.68 12.20 -6.94
C TYR A 279 4.23 11.63 -5.63
N ASN A 280 4.66 10.36 -5.61
CA ASN A 280 5.37 9.80 -4.47
C ASN A 280 6.68 10.55 -4.22
N MET A 281 7.47 10.82 -5.27
CA MET A 281 8.70 11.62 -5.19
C MET A 281 8.41 13.04 -4.68
N ILE A 282 7.44 13.74 -5.28
CA ILE A 282 7.08 15.11 -4.86
C ILE A 282 6.74 15.14 -3.37
N TYR A 283 5.91 14.21 -2.90
CA TYR A 283 5.48 14.15 -1.51
C TYR A 283 6.64 13.79 -0.55
N ALA A 284 7.46 12.81 -0.92
CA ALA A 284 8.59 12.37 -0.10
C ALA A 284 9.68 13.43 0.04
N MET A 285 9.90 14.23 -1.02
CA MET A 285 10.87 15.32 -1.02
C MET A 285 10.37 16.63 -0.37
N ASN A 286 9.06 16.77 -0.19
CA ASN A 286 8.44 17.97 0.36
C ASN A 286 7.47 17.60 1.49
N PRO A 287 7.95 17.04 2.61
CA PRO A 287 7.08 16.53 3.68
C PRO A 287 6.23 17.61 4.34
N GLN A 288 6.64 18.88 4.24
CA GLN A 288 5.89 20.04 4.78
C GLN A 288 4.56 20.29 4.05
N GLN A 289 4.35 19.75 2.86
CA GLN A 289 3.13 20.00 2.07
C GLN A 289 1.84 19.43 2.70
N ASN A 290 1.94 18.67 3.79
CA ASN A 290 0.78 18.28 4.60
C ASN A 290 0.07 19.48 5.24
N THR A 291 0.81 20.54 5.55
CA THR A 291 0.32 21.72 6.27
C THR A 291 0.64 23.02 5.55
N GLN A 292 1.48 22.98 4.54
CA GLN A 292 1.96 24.17 3.81
C GLN A 292 1.85 23.96 2.31
N SER A 293 1.64 25.03 1.57
CA SER A 293 1.69 25.00 0.12
C SER A 293 3.09 24.60 -0.37
N LEU A 294 3.16 23.79 -1.42
CA LEU A 294 4.42 23.40 -2.07
C LEU A 294 5.20 24.64 -2.55
N ARG A 295 4.48 25.66 -3.01
CA ARG A 295 5.02 26.96 -3.41
C ARG A 295 4.66 28.00 -2.33
N PRO A 296 5.66 28.63 -1.68
CA PRO A 296 5.43 29.57 -0.59
C PRO A 296 4.52 30.75 -0.95
N GLU A 297 4.56 31.21 -2.20
CA GLU A 297 3.71 32.30 -2.69
C GLU A 297 2.19 32.00 -2.58
N PHE A 298 1.81 30.72 -2.58
CA PHE A 298 0.41 30.31 -2.46
C PHE A 298 -0.05 30.11 -1.01
N GLN A 299 0.85 30.24 -0.03
CA GLN A 299 0.51 30.07 1.38
C GLN A 299 -0.52 31.12 1.87
N LYS A 300 -0.55 32.29 1.23
CA LYS A 300 -1.42 33.42 1.62
C LYS A 300 -2.74 33.49 0.85
N ILE A 301 -3.09 32.47 0.07
CA ILE A 301 -4.37 32.43 -0.63
C ILE A 301 -5.50 32.43 0.40
N ALA A 302 -6.39 33.42 0.30
CA ALA A 302 -7.62 33.47 1.09
C ALA A 302 -8.64 32.51 0.49
N TRP A 303 -8.72 31.32 1.04
CA TRP A 303 -9.70 30.33 0.64
C TRP A 303 -11.09 30.73 1.14
N ARG A 304 -12.11 30.56 0.30
CA ARG A 304 -13.50 30.97 0.60
C ARG A 304 -14.06 30.25 1.83
N ASN A 305 -13.74 28.98 2.04
CA ASN A 305 -14.12 28.15 3.20
C ASN A 305 -15.61 28.27 3.60
N ASN A 306 -16.52 28.30 2.62
CA ASN A 306 -17.97 28.37 2.87
C ASN A 306 -18.51 26.97 3.18
N HIS A 307 -19.02 26.78 4.39
CA HIS A 307 -19.56 25.49 4.83
C HIS A 307 -20.78 25.03 4.01
N ASN A 308 -21.67 25.95 3.60
CA ASN A 308 -22.84 25.60 2.82
C ASN A 308 -22.45 25.13 1.40
N ASP A 309 -21.51 25.83 0.75
CA ASP A 309 -21.02 25.41 -0.57
C ASP A 309 -20.35 24.05 -0.50
N PHE A 310 -19.60 23.80 0.60
CA PHE A 310 -18.96 22.50 0.83
C PHE A 310 -19.98 21.38 1.04
N LEU A 311 -21.05 21.65 1.80
CA LEU A 311 -22.16 20.70 2.00
C LEU A 311 -22.89 20.38 0.69
N LEU A 312 -23.18 21.40 -0.14
CA LEU A 312 -23.78 21.20 -1.46
C LEU A 312 -22.88 20.32 -2.34
N TRP A 313 -21.57 20.56 -2.32
CA TRP A 313 -20.61 19.72 -3.04
C TRP A 313 -20.60 18.28 -2.52
N GLN A 314 -20.58 18.07 -1.20
CA GLN A 314 -20.59 16.73 -0.61
C GLN A 314 -21.86 15.93 -0.93
N THR A 315 -23.00 16.62 -1.13
CA THR A 315 -24.31 15.99 -1.35
C THR A 315 -24.72 15.95 -2.82
N GLY A 316 -23.85 16.40 -3.75
CA GLY A 316 -24.18 16.44 -5.17
C GLY A 316 -25.33 17.40 -5.49
N GLN A 317 -25.35 18.59 -4.87
CA GLN A 317 -26.43 19.58 -4.97
C GLN A 317 -25.90 20.98 -5.33
N THR A 318 -24.75 21.06 -5.98
CA THR A 318 -24.18 22.35 -6.39
C THR A 318 -24.94 23.01 -7.53
N GLY A 319 -25.74 22.23 -8.28
CA GLY A 319 -26.43 22.65 -9.49
C GLY A 319 -25.56 22.67 -10.77
N PHE A 320 -24.34 22.14 -10.67
CA PHE A 320 -23.42 21.95 -11.78
C PHE A 320 -23.31 20.44 -12.09
N PRO A 321 -23.94 19.92 -13.17
CA PRO A 321 -24.05 18.47 -13.39
C PRO A 321 -22.68 17.73 -13.44
N ILE A 322 -21.59 18.39 -13.82
CA ILE A 322 -20.26 17.78 -13.83
C ILE A 322 -19.61 17.72 -12.42
N VAL A 323 -20.14 18.49 -11.47
CA VAL A 323 -19.69 18.50 -10.08
C VAL A 323 -20.52 17.56 -9.23
N ASP A 324 -21.83 17.51 -9.52
CA ASP A 324 -22.85 16.71 -8.84
C ASP A 324 -22.87 15.26 -9.35
#